data_ed04e65282642841f2abf38b5402c879
#
_entry.id   ed04e65282642841f2abf38b5402c879
#
_cell.length_a   1.000
_cell.length_b   1.000
_cell.length_c   1.000
_cell.angle_alpha   90.00
_cell.angle_beta   90.00
_cell.angle_gamma   90.00
#
_symmetry.space_group_name_H-M   'P 1'
#
loop_
_entity.id
_entity.type
_entity.pdbx_description
1 polymer ?
#
loop_
_entity_poly.entity_id
_entity_poly.type
_entity_poly.pdbx_seq_one_letter_code
_entity_poly.pdbx_strand_id
1 'polypeptide(L)'
;MRELIKKNGFLPQDAEQRDQSWLDTYGMVETLMNDFPDFLPNTYDQYYLYPDYKAAHLDPNFTRADEVMAGREKRVFDECREVIAAGVLGDKFDDISDAHAEMMINVAEAIAYNKNTRHILIVENNGAIANMQDDAMVEVVCELGINLSLIHI
;
A
#
# COMPACT_ATOMS: atom_id res chain seq x y z
N MET A 1 -14.72 0.48 9.89
CA MET A 1 -13.59 1.28 9.35
C MET A 1 -13.97 2.75 9.19
N ARG A 2 -14.97 3.12 8.38
CA ARG A 2 -15.38 4.53 8.18
C ARG A 2 -15.66 5.29 9.47
N GLU A 3 -16.37 4.70 10.42
CA GLU A 3 -16.65 5.33 11.71
C GLU A 3 -15.38 5.56 12.55
N LEU A 4 -14.38 4.68 12.41
CA LEU A 4 -13.08 4.87 13.05
C LEU A 4 -12.32 6.05 12.42
N ILE A 5 -12.34 6.15 11.08
CA ILE A 5 -11.72 7.27 10.37
C ILE A 5 -12.42 8.58 10.74
N LYS A 6 -13.75 8.62 10.73
CA LYS A 6 -14.51 9.81 11.14
C LYS A 6 -14.21 10.23 12.58
N LYS A 7 -14.04 9.27 13.48
CA LYS A 7 -13.74 9.53 14.89
C LYS A 7 -12.31 10.02 15.12
N ASN A 8 -11.33 9.44 14.40
CA ASN A 8 -9.91 9.66 14.62
C ASN A 8 -9.30 10.67 13.64
N GLY A 9 -10.07 11.13 12.64
CA GLY A 9 -9.59 11.98 11.56
C GLY A 9 -8.96 11.19 10.41
N PHE A 10 -8.62 11.91 9.35
CA PHE A 10 -8.06 11.34 8.11
C PHE A 10 -6.53 11.31 8.12
N LEU A 11 -5.92 12.10 9.00
CA LEU A 11 -4.47 12.13 9.10
C LEU A 11 -3.95 11.00 10.00
N PRO A 12 -2.81 10.39 9.65
CA PRO A 12 -2.17 9.42 10.52
C PRO A 12 -1.66 10.09 11.81
N GLN A 13 -1.41 9.30 12.85
CA GLN A 13 -0.93 9.82 14.13
C GLN A 13 0.45 10.47 14.04
N ASP A 14 1.24 10.10 13.05
CA ASP A 14 2.57 10.63 12.73
C ASP A 14 2.54 11.72 11.64
N ALA A 15 1.39 12.35 11.40
CA ALA A 15 1.21 13.34 10.33
C ALA A 15 2.26 14.46 10.36
N GLU A 16 2.62 14.94 11.57
CA GLU A 16 3.63 16.01 11.75
C GLU A 16 5.03 15.62 11.25
N GLN A 17 5.29 14.32 11.10
CA GLN A 17 6.57 13.78 10.63
C GLN A 17 6.55 13.43 9.13
N ARG A 18 5.40 13.64 8.48
CA ARG A 18 5.19 13.30 7.07
C ARG A 18 5.45 14.48 6.16
N ASP A 19 5.95 14.19 4.96
CA ASP A 19 6.10 15.18 3.91
C ASP A 19 4.75 15.75 3.47
N GLN A 20 4.73 16.98 2.96
CA GLN A 20 3.52 17.68 2.52
C GLN A 20 2.75 16.88 1.47
N SER A 21 3.43 16.18 0.57
CA SER A 21 2.80 15.34 -0.45
C SER A 21 1.94 14.21 0.14
N TRP A 22 2.34 13.66 1.28
CA TRP A 22 1.57 12.68 2.03
C TRP A 22 0.37 13.30 2.73
N LEU A 23 0.54 14.50 3.32
CA LEU A 23 -0.56 15.23 3.95
C LEU A 23 -1.65 15.58 2.93
N ASP A 24 -1.27 16.02 1.74
CA ASP A 24 -2.19 16.29 0.64
C ASP A 24 -2.91 15.02 0.16
N THR A 25 -2.20 13.91 0.11
CA THR A 25 -2.78 12.60 -0.21
C THR A 25 -3.83 12.18 0.81
N TYR A 26 -3.57 12.34 2.10
CA TYR A 26 -4.54 12.04 3.15
C TYR A 26 -5.73 13.01 3.15
N GLY A 27 -5.51 14.28 2.83
CA GLY A 27 -6.58 15.27 2.65
C GLY A 27 -7.55 14.87 1.53
N MET A 28 -7.04 14.28 0.44
CA MET A 28 -7.88 13.76 -0.63
C MET A 28 -8.73 12.55 -0.22
N VAL A 29 -8.31 11.76 0.76
CA VAL A 29 -9.12 10.64 1.30
C VAL A 29 -10.43 11.17 1.91
N GLU A 30 -10.41 12.32 2.57
CA GLU A 30 -11.62 12.95 3.09
C GLU A 30 -12.59 13.31 1.96
N THR A 31 -12.08 13.94 0.90
CA THR A 31 -12.87 14.28 -0.28
C THR A 31 -13.49 13.04 -0.93
N LEU A 32 -12.67 12.01 -1.16
CA LEU A 32 -13.13 10.74 -1.72
C LEU A 32 -14.22 10.07 -0.86
N MET A 33 -14.07 10.08 0.46
CA MET A 33 -15.08 9.51 1.36
C MET A 33 -16.39 10.29 1.41
N ASN A 34 -16.35 11.59 1.14
CA ASN A 34 -17.55 12.42 1.06
C ASN A 34 -18.27 12.24 -0.29
N ASP A 35 -17.51 12.19 -1.38
CA ASP A 35 -18.06 12.05 -2.73
C ASP A 35 -18.53 10.62 -3.02
N PHE A 36 -17.87 9.63 -2.44
CA PHE A 36 -18.17 8.20 -2.59
C PHE A 36 -18.48 7.53 -1.23
N PRO A 37 -19.64 7.86 -0.62
CA PRO A 37 -19.95 7.46 0.75
C PRO A 37 -20.10 5.96 0.97
N ASP A 38 -20.29 5.16 -0.04
CA ASP A 38 -20.50 3.71 0.06
C ASP A 38 -19.19 2.90 -0.05
N PHE A 39 -18.06 3.57 -0.36
CA PHE A 39 -16.78 2.91 -0.58
C PHE A 39 -15.72 3.35 0.43
N LEU A 40 -14.74 2.49 0.68
CA LEU A 40 -13.49 2.85 1.35
C LEU A 40 -12.47 3.15 0.25
N PRO A 41 -12.05 4.41 0.10
CA PRO A 41 -11.12 4.78 -0.96
C PRO A 41 -9.71 4.27 -0.67
N ASN A 42 -9.02 3.90 -1.74
CA ASN A 42 -7.58 3.80 -1.76
C ASN A 42 -6.98 5.20 -2.04
N THR A 43 -5.79 5.48 -1.52
CA THR A 43 -5.10 6.75 -1.77
C THR A 43 -4.77 6.98 -3.24
N TYR A 44 -4.68 5.92 -4.05
CA TYR A 44 -4.46 6.03 -5.50
C TYR A 44 -5.70 6.42 -6.29
N ASP A 45 -6.92 6.26 -5.74
CA ASP A 45 -8.17 6.63 -6.42
C ASP A 45 -8.21 8.11 -6.82
N GLN A 46 -7.49 8.98 -6.09
CA GLN A 46 -7.36 10.40 -6.41
C GLN A 46 -6.78 10.66 -7.82
N TYR A 47 -5.92 9.78 -8.34
CA TYR A 47 -5.32 9.94 -9.67
C TYR A 47 -6.30 9.58 -10.79
N TYR A 48 -7.27 8.74 -10.50
CA TYR A 48 -8.27 8.29 -11.46
C TYR A 48 -9.55 9.14 -11.41
N LEU A 49 -9.96 9.53 -10.22
CA LEU A 49 -11.22 10.25 -10.01
C LEU A 49 -11.05 11.78 -10.07
N TYR A 50 -9.85 12.27 -9.78
CA TYR A 50 -9.52 13.72 -9.79
C TYR A 50 -8.24 14.02 -10.57
N PRO A 51 -8.09 13.55 -11.84
CA PRO A 51 -6.82 13.66 -12.58
C PRO A 51 -6.40 15.11 -12.81
N ASP A 52 -7.34 15.99 -13.14
CA ASP A 52 -7.04 17.42 -13.41
C ASP A 52 -6.56 18.13 -12.13
N TYR A 53 -7.21 17.85 -11.01
CA TYR A 53 -6.77 18.36 -9.70
C TYR A 53 -5.36 17.91 -9.39
N LYS A 54 -5.07 16.62 -9.53
CA LYS A 54 -3.71 16.09 -9.24
C LYS A 54 -2.67 16.64 -10.18
N ALA A 55 -2.96 16.72 -11.48
CA ALA A 55 -2.04 17.30 -12.46
C ALA A 55 -1.68 18.75 -12.13
N ALA A 56 -2.66 19.55 -11.66
CA ALA A 56 -2.45 20.95 -11.31
C ALA A 56 -1.63 21.13 -10.00
N HIS A 57 -1.60 20.13 -9.11
CA HIS A 57 -0.93 20.20 -7.80
C HIS A 57 0.38 19.40 -7.73
N LEU A 58 0.76 18.71 -8.80
CA LEU A 58 2.07 18.05 -8.88
C LEU A 58 3.15 19.06 -9.31
N ASP A 59 4.31 18.99 -8.65
CA ASP A 59 5.47 19.77 -9.08
C ASP A 59 6.20 19.03 -10.22
N PRO A 60 6.20 19.56 -11.46
CA PRO A 60 6.89 18.93 -12.58
C PRO A 60 8.42 18.95 -12.44
N ASN A 61 8.96 19.77 -11.55
CA ASN A 61 10.41 19.89 -11.31
C ASN A 61 10.88 19.01 -10.13
N PHE A 62 9.96 18.46 -9.36
CA PHE A 62 10.24 17.55 -8.25
C PHE A 62 9.22 16.41 -8.26
N THR A 63 9.53 15.39 -9.02
CA THR A 63 8.66 14.23 -9.22
C THR A 63 8.82 13.21 -8.09
N ARG A 64 7.96 12.21 -8.06
CA ARG A 64 8.11 11.07 -7.13
C ARG A 64 9.46 10.37 -7.26
N ALA A 65 10.03 10.33 -8.45
CA ALA A 65 11.37 9.77 -8.67
C ALA A 65 12.43 10.60 -7.94
N ASP A 66 12.36 11.93 -8.03
CA ASP A 66 13.29 12.83 -7.34
C ASP A 66 13.18 12.69 -5.82
N GLU A 67 11.96 12.59 -5.27
CA GLU A 67 11.72 12.35 -3.86
C GLU A 67 12.34 11.03 -3.38
N VAL A 68 12.16 9.94 -4.14
CA VAL A 68 12.73 8.63 -3.81
C VAL A 68 14.27 8.67 -3.85
N MET A 69 14.83 9.28 -4.87
CA MET A 69 16.29 9.38 -5.03
C MET A 69 16.92 10.27 -3.96
N ALA A 70 16.31 11.41 -3.64
CA ALA A 70 16.84 12.36 -2.66
C ALA A 70 16.80 11.84 -1.22
N GLY A 71 15.80 11.06 -0.87
CA GLY A 71 15.56 10.63 0.51
C GLY A 71 15.67 9.11 0.73
N ARG A 72 14.80 8.36 0.08
CA ARG A 72 14.61 6.93 0.34
C ARG A 72 15.83 6.10 -0.04
N GLU A 73 16.37 6.32 -1.25
CA GLU A 73 17.53 5.59 -1.75
C GLU A 73 18.74 5.82 -0.84
N LYS A 74 19.03 7.09 -0.54
CA LYS A 74 20.14 7.44 0.34
C LYS A 74 20.01 6.78 1.71
N ARG A 75 18.84 6.82 2.32
CA ARG A 75 18.60 6.22 3.63
C ARG A 75 18.85 4.71 3.61
N VAL A 76 18.29 3.99 2.64
CA VAL A 76 18.47 2.54 2.52
C VAL A 76 19.93 2.15 2.38
N PHE A 77 20.69 2.86 1.52
CA PHE A 77 22.11 2.58 1.35
C PHE A 77 22.94 2.94 2.59
N ASP A 78 22.60 3.99 3.32
CA ASP A 78 23.26 4.35 4.56
C ASP A 78 23.03 3.28 5.65
N GLU A 79 21.78 2.82 5.80
CA GLU A 79 21.41 1.73 6.71
C GLU A 79 22.13 0.41 6.36
N CYS A 80 22.17 0.05 5.07
CA CYS A 80 22.90 -1.13 4.63
C CYS A 80 24.42 -1.03 4.96
N ARG A 81 25.03 0.13 4.75
CA ARG A 81 26.47 0.34 5.09
C ARG A 81 26.71 0.18 6.59
N GLU A 82 25.81 0.72 7.42
CA GLU A 82 25.91 0.56 8.88
C GLU A 82 25.84 -0.91 9.30
N VAL A 83 24.90 -1.69 8.75
CA VAL A 83 24.78 -3.12 9.03
C VAL A 83 26.02 -3.88 8.60
N ILE A 84 26.53 -3.59 7.39
CA ILE A 84 27.76 -4.24 6.88
C ILE A 84 28.96 -3.90 7.79
N ALA A 85 29.09 -2.64 8.21
CA ALA A 85 30.18 -2.21 9.08
C ALA A 85 30.10 -2.83 10.49
N ALA A 86 28.91 -3.01 11.03
CA ALA A 86 28.67 -3.62 12.32
C ALA A 86 28.82 -5.17 12.30
N GLY A 87 28.63 -5.79 11.14
CA GLY A 87 28.66 -7.25 10.98
C GLY A 87 27.43 -7.98 11.55
N VAL A 88 26.51 -7.25 12.17
CA VAL A 88 25.27 -7.78 12.76
C VAL A 88 24.15 -6.74 12.58
N LEU A 89 22.90 -7.22 12.53
CA LEU A 89 21.74 -6.34 12.67
C LEU A 89 21.71 -5.77 14.08
N GLY A 90 21.70 -4.46 14.22
CA GLY A 90 21.58 -3.80 15.51
C GLY A 90 20.12 -3.70 15.96
N ASP A 91 19.91 -3.43 17.24
CA ASP A 91 18.59 -3.35 17.89
C ASP A 91 17.65 -2.33 17.21
N LYS A 92 18.19 -1.31 16.54
CA LYS A 92 17.40 -0.33 15.79
C LYS A 92 16.61 -0.92 14.61
N PHE A 93 16.96 -2.13 14.18
CA PHE A 93 16.26 -2.84 13.11
C PHE A 93 15.18 -3.80 13.64
N ASP A 94 15.14 -4.06 14.94
CA ASP A 94 14.13 -4.93 15.55
C ASP A 94 12.72 -4.32 15.52
N ASP A 95 12.63 -3.00 15.49
CA ASP A 95 11.37 -2.25 15.44
C ASP A 95 10.92 -1.88 14.01
N ILE A 96 11.69 -2.25 12.99
CA ILE A 96 11.31 -1.98 11.60
C ILE A 96 10.29 -3.02 11.13
N SER A 97 9.03 -2.73 11.36
CA SER A 97 7.93 -3.43 10.72
C SER A 97 7.77 -2.92 9.28
N ASP A 98 8.34 -3.64 8.32
CA ASP A 98 8.02 -3.44 6.90
C ASP A 98 6.84 -4.33 6.52
N ALA A 99 5.63 -3.75 6.50
CA ALA A 99 4.40 -4.44 6.14
C ALA A 99 4.46 -5.11 4.76
N HIS A 100 5.25 -4.55 3.82
CA HIS A 100 5.45 -5.16 2.50
C HIS A 100 6.31 -6.41 2.57
N ALA A 101 7.42 -6.36 3.31
CA ALA A 101 8.29 -7.52 3.50
C ALA A 101 7.55 -8.64 4.25
N GLU A 102 6.81 -8.30 5.30
CA GLU A 102 5.98 -9.25 6.03
C GLU A 102 4.92 -9.89 5.13
N MET A 103 4.22 -9.11 4.31
CA MET A 103 3.26 -9.63 3.34
C MET A 103 3.92 -10.60 2.36
N MET A 104 5.07 -10.27 1.79
CA MET A 104 5.81 -11.13 0.85
C MET A 104 6.21 -12.46 1.49
N ILE A 105 6.73 -12.43 2.71
CA ILE A 105 7.09 -13.64 3.46
C ILE A 105 5.85 -14.48 3.76
N ASN A 106 4.76 -13.88 4.24
CA ASN A 106 3.52 -14.58 4.53
C ASN A 106 2.93 -15.27 3.30
N VAL A 107 2.98 -14.62 2.13
CA VAL A 107 2.57 -15.22 0.85
C VAL A 107 3.46 -16.40 0.49
N ALA A 108 4.78 -16.25 0.57
CA ALA A 108 5.74 -17.32 0.30
C ALA A 108 5.54 -18.54 1.23
N GLU A 109 5.33 -18.29 2.51
CA GLU A 109 5.04 -19.34 3.50
C GLU A 109 3.69 -20.02 3.25
N ALA A 110 2.66 -19.25 2.87
CA ALA A 110 1.34 -19.80 2.56
C ALA A 110 1.44 -20.83 1.43
N ILE A 111 2.23 -20.55 0.41
CA ILE A 111 2.49 -21.47 -0.71
C ILE A 111 3.36 -22.64 -0.25
N ALA A 112 4.51 -22.37 0.37
CA ALA A 112 5.50 -23.38 0.72
C ALA A 112 4.99 -24.42 1.74
N TYR A 113 4.16 -23.97 2.68
CA TYR A 113 3.65 -24.79 3.78
C TYR A 113 2.16 -25.10 3.70
N ASN A 114 1.51 -24.75 2.58
CA ASN A 114 0.07 -24.98 2.36
C ASN A 114 -0.80 -24.45 3.51
N LYS A 115 -0.56 -23.20 3.92
CA LYS A 115 -1.21 -22.64 5.13
C LYS A 115 -2.69 -22.30 4.92
N ASN A 116 -3.16 -22.17 3.67
CA ASN A 116 -4.52 -21.76 3.31
C ASN A 116 -4.93 -20.45 4.01
N THR A 117 -4.04 -19.45 3.96
CA THR A 117 -4.27 -18.13 4.55
C THR A 117 -4.83 -17.16 3.52
N ARG A 118 -5.53 -16.13 4.02
CA ARG A 118 -6.17 -15.14 3.16
C ARG A 118 -5.23 -13.96 2.90
N HIS A 119 -5.14 -13.59 1.62
CA HIS A 119 -4.32 -12.47 1.16
C HIS A 119 -5.11 -11.66 0.13
N ILE A 120 -4.84 -10.36 0.03
CA ILE A 120 -5.33 -9.53 -1.07
C ILE A 120 -4.32 -9.69 -2.21
N LEU A 121 -4.77 -10.20 -3.35
CA LEU A 121 -3.93 -10.51 -4.50
C LEU A 121 -4.57 -10.02 -5.78
N ILE A 122 -3.75 -9.71 -6.77
CA ILE A 122 -4.20 -9.40 -8.13
C ILE A 122 -4.27 -10.71 -8.91
N VAL A 123 -5.48 -11.04 -9.35
CA VAL A 123 -5.81 -12.31 -10.01
C VAL A 123 -6.78 -12.09 -11.16
N GLU A 124 -6.93 -13.08 -12.02
CA GLU A 124 -8.00 -13.11 -13.02
C GLU A 124 -9.36 -13.14 -12.33
N ASN A 125 -10.32 -12.38 -12.84
CA ASN A 125 -11.62 -12.21 -12.19
C ASN A 125 -12.39 -13.52 -12.03
N ASN A 126 -12.49 -14.31 -13.08
CA ASN A 126 -13.21 -15.60 -13.06
C ASN A 126 -14.56 -15.57 -12.32
N GLY A 127 -15.29 -14.44 -12.44
CA GLY A 127 -16.58 -14.24 -11.78
C GLY A 127 -16.53 -13.70 -10.34
N ALA A 128 -15.36 -13.39 -9.77
CA ALA A 128 -15.24 -12.81 -8.43
C ALA A 128 -15.97 -11.47 -8.31
N ILE A 129 -15.92 -10.66 -9.36
CA ILE A 129 -16.67 -9.40 -9.49
C ILE A 129 -17.65 -9.57 -10.66
N ALA A 130 -18.94 -9.72 -10.35
CA ALA A 130 -19.99 -10.15 -11.29
C ALA A 130 -20.24 -9.19 -12.47
N ASN A 131 -19.90 -7.91 -12.35
CA ASN A 131 -20.09 -6.92 -13.41
C ASN A 131 -18.79 -6.59 -14.18
N MET A 132 -17.76 -7.43 -14.04
CA MET A 132 -16.51 -7.34 -14.79
C MET A 132 -16.33 -8.57 -15.68
N GLN A 133 -15.53 -8.42 -16.73
CA GLN A 133 -15.17 -9.53 -17.61
C GLN A 133 -14.36 -10.59 -16.85
N ASP A 134 -14.54 -11.87 -17.20
CA ASP A 134 -13.90 -12.97 -16.49
C ASP A 134 -12.37 -12.93 -16.60
N ASP A 135 -11.82 -12.42 -17.71
CA ASP A 135 -10.39 -12.27 -17.98
C ASP A 135 -9.79 -10.96 -17.45
N ALA A 136 -10.59 -10.11 -16.81
CA ALA A 136 -10.08 -8.89 -16.17
C ALA A 136 -9.20 -9.23 -14.97
N MET A 137 -8.10 -8.48 -14.79
CA MET A 137 -7.27 -8.61 -13.61
C MET A 137 -7.87 -7.76 -12.49
N VAL A 138 -8.16 -8.37 -11.35
CA VAL A 138 -8.83 -7.75 -10.22
C VAL A 138 -8.07 -7.99 -8.92
N GLU A 139 -8.11 -7.03 -8.01
CA GLU A 139 -7.55 -7.16 -6.68
C GLU A 139 -8.64 -7.59 -5.70
N VAL A 140 -8.55 -8.84 -5.25
CA VAL A 140 -9.56 -9.45 -4.38
C VAL A 140 -8.93 -10.30 -3.28
N VAL A 141 -9.72 -10.63 -2.26
CA VAL A 141 -9.28 -11.55 -1.20
C VAL A 141 -9.27 -12.98 -1.75
N CYS A 142 -8.11 -13.61 -1.66
CA CYS A 142 -7.87 -14.97 -2.11
C CYS A 142 -7.39 -15.85 -0.94
N GLU A 143 -7.77 -17.12 -0.94
CA GLU A 143 -7.16 -18.14 -0.08
C GLU A 143 -5.99 -18.79 -0.81
N LEU A 144 -4.82 -18.74 -0.22
CA LEU A 144 -3.57 -19.14 -0.85
C LEU A 144 -2.97 -20.39 -0.18
N GLY A 145 -2.77 -21.42 -0.98
CA GLY A 145 -2.15 -22.68 -0.58
C GLY A 145 -1.25 -23.26 -1.69
N ILE A 146 -0.77 -24.49 -1.50
CA ILE A 146 0.19 -25.15 -2.40
C ILE A 146 -0.32 -25.32 -3.85
N ASN A 147 -1.61 -25.43 -4.02
CA ASN A 147 -2.21 -25.61 -5.35
C ASN A 147 -2.39 -24.29 -6.10
N LEU A 148 -1.90 -23.17 -5.55
CA LEU A 148 -2.20 -21.83 -6.05
C LEU A 148 -3.70 -21.64 -6.32
N SER A 149 -4.52 -22.40 -5.59
CA SER A 149 -5.97 -22.35 -5.70
C SER A 149 -6.45 -21.04 -5.13
N LEU A 150 -6.61 -20.08 -6.01
CA LEU A 150 -7.24 -18.81 -5.71
C LEU A 150 -8.73 -19.13 -5.55
N ILE A 151 -9.14 -19.39 -4.31
CA ILE A 151 -10.56 -19.54 -4.00
C ILE A 151 -11.06 -18.12 -3.73
N HIS A 152 -11.85 -17.61 -4.64
CA HIS A 152 -12.63 -16.40 -4.43
C HIS A 152 -13.62 -16.66 -3.28
N ILE A 153 -13.63 -15.80 -2.27
CA ILE A 153 -14.50 -15.92 -1.12
C ILE A 153 -15.57 -14.82 -1.19
#